data_a7483f8932b02b380c83b9a1d168baaa
#
_entry.id   a7483f8932b02b380c83b9a1d168baaa
#
_cell.length_a   1.000
_cell.length_b   1.000
_cell.length_c   1.000
_cell.angle_alpha   90.00
_cell.angle_beta   90.00
_cell.angle_gamma   90.00
#
_symmetry.space_group_name_H-M   'P 1'
#
loop_
_entity.id
_entity.type
_entity.pdbx_description
1 polymer ?
#
loop_
_entity_poly.entity_id
_entity_poly.type
_entity_poly.pdbx_seq_one_letter_code
_entity_poly.pdbx_strand_id
1 'polypeptide(L)'
;MKTQDAKKRELLDGLKDGLIVSCQVQHDDPIYTDDMVVKMAEAARWAGAKGIRTNSPEQIRAIKEAVPELPVIGLWKVWHDDTDVFITPTMEEVKAIWDAGAE
;
A
#
# COMPACT_ATOMS: atom_id res chain seq x y z
N MET A 1 8.64 -23.74 8.86
CA MET A 1 7.72 -22.88 8.07
C MET A 1 6.69 -22.28 9.02
N LYS A 2 6.45 -20.96 8.90
CA LYS A 2 5.44 -20.29 9.74
C LYS A 2 4.04 -20.54 9.19
N THR A 3 3.07 -20.71 10.09
CA THR A 3 1.65 -20.78 9.71
C THR A 3 1.17 -19.43 9.22
N GLN A 4 0.02 -19.38 8.52
CA GLN A 4 -0.61 -18.13 8.11
C GLN A 4 -0.96 -17.25 9.32
N ASP A 5 -1.45 -17.85 10.40
CA ASP A 5 -1.79 -17.11 11.61
C ASP A 5 -0.56 -16.50 12.28
N ALA A 6 0.56 -17.24 12.29
CA ALA A 6 1.82 -16.73 12.83
C ALA A 6 2.33 -15.54 11.99
N LYS A 7 2.24 -15.62 10.66
CA LYS A 7 2.62 -14.52 9.75
C LYS A 7 1.77 -13.29 9.96
N LYS A 8 0.45 -13.47 10.10
CA LYS A 8 -0.48 -12.37 10.36
C LYS A 8 -0.17 -11.68 11.68
N ARG A 9 0.09 -12.46 12.73
CA ARG A 9 0.42 -11.92 14.04
C ARG A 9 1.73 -11.15 14.01
N GLU A 10 2.74 -11.68 13.35
CA GLU A 10 4.03 -11.01 13.19
C GLU A 10 3.88 -9.68 12.46
N LEU A 11 3.06 -9.65 11.40
CA LEU A 11 2.76 -8.43 10.66
C LEU A 11 2.08 -7.39 11.56
N LEU A 12 1.04 -7.79 12.30
CA LEU A 12 0.31 -6.88 13.17
C LEU A 12 1.18 -6.38 14.33
N ASP A 13 1.99 -7.25 14.92
CA ASP A 13 2.90 -6.88 16.00
C ASP A 13 3.94 -5.87 15.50
N GLY A 14 4.40 -6.01 14.27
CA GLY A 14 5.35 -5.08 13.66
C GLY A 14 4.77 -3.68 13.44
N LEU A 15 3.45 -3.59 13.25
CA LEU A 15 2.76 -2.31 13.05
C LEU A 15 2.34 -1.66 14.36
N LYS A 16 2.28 -2.43 15.44
CA LYS A 16 1.79 -1.95 16.73
C LYS A 16 2.64 -0.79 17.24
N ASP A 17 1.96 0.25 17.73
CA ASP A 17 2.56 1.46 18.28
C ASP A 17 3.46 2.21 17.29
N GLY A 18 3.33 1.89 16.01
CA GLY A 18 4.08 2.53 14.94
C GLY A 18 3.21 3.45 14.08
N LEU A 19 3.87 4.22 13.23
CA LEU A 19 3.22 5.11 12.29
C LEU A 19 3.08 4.41 10.94
N ILE A 20 1.88 4.47 10.37
CA ILE A 20 1.60 4.06 8.99
C ILE A 20 1.45 5.34 8.18
N VAL A 21 2.28 5.51 7.16
CA VAL A 21 2.28 6.73 6.34
C VAL A 21 1.53 6.48 5.04
N SER A 22 0.59 7.35 4.74
CA SER A 22 -0.12 7.33 3.46
C SER A 22 0.75 7.97 2.39
N CYS A 23 1.12 7.18 1.38
CA CYS A 23 1.93 7.63 0.24
C CYS A 23 1.06 7.50 -1.01
N GLN A 24 0.31 8.55 -1.32
CA GLN A 24 -0.64 8.56 -2.42
C GLN A 24 -0.52 9.85 -3.22
N VAL A 25 -0.40 9.71 -4.54
CA VAL A 25 -0.42 10.83 -5.48
C VAL A 25 -1.25 10.39 -6.67
N GLN A 26 -2.14 11.25 -7.14
CA GLN A 26 -2.98 10.95 -8.30
C GLN A 26 -2.32 11.50 -9.57
N HIS A 27 -2.58 10.86 -10.70
CA HIS A 27 -1.96 11.23 -11.98
C HIS A 27 -2.27 12.67 -12.42
N ASP A 28 -3.41 13.21 -12.00
CA ASP A 28 -3.81 14.59 -12.31
C ASP A 28 -3.31 15.61 -11.28
N ASP A 29 -2.56 15.16 -10.29
CA ASP A 29 -2.00 16.03 -9.27
C ASP A 29 -0.87 16.88 -9.87
N PRO A 30 -0.84 18.21 -9.63
CA PRO A 30 0.20 19.06 -10.21
C PRO A 30 1.64 18.67 -9.86
N ILE A 31 1.83 18.00 -8.73
CA ILE A 31 3.17 17.57 -8.30
C ILE A 31 3.49 16.13 -8.70
N TYR A 32 2.62 15.48 -9.48
CA TYR A 32 2.82 14.07 -9.85
C TYR A 32 4.08 13.85 -10.68
N THR A 33 4.86 12.85 -10.27
CA THR A 33 5.90 12.21 -11.07
C THR A 33 5.78 10.70 -10.84
N ASP A 34 6.29 9.89 -11.79
CA ASP A 34 6.16 8.43 -11.71
C ASP A 34 6.84 7.84 -10.46
N ASP A 35 7.85 8.52 -9.93
CA ASP A 35 8.60 8.05 -8.76
C ASP A 35 8.20 8.72 -7.45
N MET A 36 7.16 9.56 -7.47
CA MET A 36 6.78 10.35 -6.29
C MET A 36 6.44 9.47 -5.09
N VAL A 37 5.62 8.43 -5.27
CA VAL A 37 5.21 7.57 -4.16
C VAL A 37 6.40 6.77 -3.58
N VAL A 38 7.36 6.41 -4.44
CA VAL A 38 8.57 5.73 -4.00
C VAL A 38 9.39 6.64 -3.10
N LYS A 39 9.56 7.89 -3.50
CA LYS A 39 10.27 8.89 -2.69
C LYS A 39 9.58 9.16 -1.37
N MET A 40 8.25 9.22 -1.38
CA MET A 40 7.46 9.37 -0.15
C MET A 40 7.68 8.18 0.79
N ALA A 41 7.67 6.96 0.25
CA ALA A 41 7.88 5.73 1.03
C ALA A 41 9.31 5.66 1.59
N GLU A 42 10.31 6.04 0.81
CA GLU A 42 11.70 6.09 1.27
C GLU A 42 11.88 7.11 2.39
N ALA A 43 11.26 8.28 2.27
CA ALA A 43 11.28 9.30 3.33
C ALA A 43 10.59 8.79 4.61
N ALA A 44 9.47 8.10 4.45
CA ALA A 44 8.74 7.51 5.58
C ALA A 44 9.61 6.44 6.28
N ARG A 45 10.27 5.58 5.52
CA ARG A 45 11.21 4.58 6.07
C ARG A 45 12.34 5.26 6.84
N TRP A 46 12.93 6.27 6.24
CA TRP A 46 14.01 7.04 6.88
C TRP A 46 13.57 7.63 8.23
N ALA A 47 12.32 8.09 8.29
CA ALA A 47 11.76 8.67 9.53
C ALA A 47 11.30 7.62 10.54
N GLY A 48 11.38 6.33 10.22
CA GLY A 48 11.04 5.24 11.15
C GLY A 48 9.61 4.75 11.08
N ALA A 49 8.89 5.02 10.00
CA ALA A 49 7.54 4.48 9.81
C ALA A 49 7.55 2.95 9.83
N LYS A 50 6.48 2.34 10.29
CA LYS A 50 6.35 0.89 10.39
C LYS A 50 5.52 0.28 9.26
N GLY A 51 4.83 1.08 8.50
CA GLY A 51 4.04 0.62 7.36
C GLY A 51 3.70 1.75 6.42
N ILE A 52 3.26 1.39 5.23
CA ILE A 52 2.88 2.31 4.16
C ILE A 52 1.46 1.98 3.72
N ARG A 53 0.67 3.00 3.42
CA ARG A 53 -0.63 2.83 2.77
C ARG A 53 -0.58 3.51 1.41
N THR A 54 -0.91 2.78 0.35
CA THR A 54 -0.84 3.33 -1.00
C THR A 54 -1.94 2.81 -1.90
N ASN A 55 -2.18 3.53 -2.99
CA ASN A 55 -3.26 3.28 -3.95
C ASN A 55 -2.70 2.73 -5.26
N SER A 56 -3.36 1.75 -5.82
CA SER A 56 -3.16 1.10 -7.11
C SER A 56 -2.08 0.01 -7.12
N PRO A 57 -2.29 -1.03 -7.94
CA PRO A 57 -1.29 -2.09 -8.09
C PRO A 57 0.08 -1.59 -8.54
N GLU A 58 0.11 -0.61 -9.44
CA GLU A 58 1.35 -0.05 -9.95
C GLU A 58 2.20 0.56 -8.84
N GLN A 59 1.56 1.38 -7.98
CA GLN A 59 2.26 2.05 -6.88
C GLN A 59 2.66 1.06 -5.80
N ILE A 60 1.82 0.06 -5.53
CA ILE A 60 2.15 -1.00 -4.58
C ILE A 60 3.42 -1.73 -5.01
N ARG A 61 3.50 -2.14 -6.28
CA ARG A 61 4.71 -2.81 -6.80
C ARG A 61 5.94 -1.94 -6.65
N ALA A 62 5.84 -0.69 -7.04
CA ALA A 62 6.98 0.24 -6.99
C ALA A 62 7.49 0.42 -5.56
N ILE A 63 6.59 0.58 -4.61
CA ILE A 63 6.94 0.73 -3.20
C ILE A 63 7.53 -0.56 -2.64
N LYS A 64 6.96 -1.71 -2.96
CA LYS A 64 7.48 -3.01 -2.48
C LYS A 64 8.87 -3.30 -3.02
N GLU A 65 9.19 -2.85 -4.22
CA GLU A 65 10.55 -2.96 -4.76
C GLU A 65 11.53 -2.06 -4.02
N ALA A 66 11.11 -0.84 -3.69
CA ALA A 66 11.98 0.16 -3.07
C ALA A 66 12.19 -0.05 -1.56
N VAL A 67 11.14 -0.46 -0.85
CA VAL A 67 11.16 -0.65 0.61
C VAL A 67 10.53 -2.00 0.99
N PRO A 68 11.15 -3.11 0.56
CA PRO A 68 10.53 -4.44 0.71
C PRO A 68 10.29 -4.87 2.15
N GLU A 69 10.99 -4.28 3.10
CA GLU A 69 10.85 -4.62 4.53
C GLU A 69 9.62 -3.98 5.18
N LEU A 70 9.01 -2.97 4.56
CA LEU A 70 7.84 -2.33 5.14
C LEU A 70 6.55 -2.97 4.62
N PRO A 71 5.60 -3.32 5.51
CA PRO A 71 4.28 -3.78 5.07
C PRO A 71 3.55 -2.67 4.32
N VAL A 72 2.81 -3.06 3.29
CA VAL A 72 2.00 -2.14 2.49
C VAL A 72 0.53 -2.48 2.65
N ILE A 73 -0.24 -1.52 3.16
CA ILE A 73 -1.69 -1.58 3.16
C ILE A 73 -2.13 -1.03 1.81
N GLY A 74 -2.50 -1.93 0.91
CA GLY A 74 -2.88 -1.58 -0.45
C GLY A 74 -4.36 -1.31 -0.58
N LEU A 75 -4.69 -0.36 -1.44
CA LEU A 75 -6.06 -0.11 -1.87
C LEU A 75 -6.06 0.22 -3.35
N TRP A 76 -7.22 0.23 -3.96
CA TRP A 76 -7.36 0.65 -5.34
C TRP A 76 -8.67 1.40 -5.51
N LYS A 77 -8.56 2.69 -5.73
CA LYS A 77 -9.72 3.57 -5.94
C LYS A 77 -10.20 3.42 -7.37
N VAL A 78 -11.36 2.77 -7.52
CA VAL A 78 -12.01 2.54 -8.82
C VAL A 78 -13.47 2.89 -8.69
N TRP A 79 -13.97 3.74 -9.57
CA TRP A 79 -15.37 4.16 -9.55
C TRP A 79 -16.20 3.29 -10.50
N HIS A 80 -17.27 2.69 -9.94
CA HIS A 80 -18.25 1.90 -10.69
C HIS A 80 -19.58 2.63 -10.67
N ASP A 81 -20.34 2.53 -11.76
CA ASP A 81 -21.61 3.25 -11.91
C ASP A 81 -22.72 2.74 -10.98
N ASP A 82 -22.62 1.50 -10.51
CA ASP A 82 -23.64 0.84 -9.72
C ASP A 82 -23.49 0.97 -8.21
N THR A 83 -22.46 1.69 -7.75
CA THR A 83 -22.21 1.85 -6.32
C THR A 83 -21.43 3.14 -6.03
N ASP A 84 -21.63 3.69 -4.82
CA ASP A 84 -20.85 4.80 -4.31
C ASP A 84 -19.54 4.34 -3.68
N VAL A 85 -19.36 3.05 -3.46
CA VAL A 85 -18.13 2.51 -2.91
C VAL A 85 -17.04 2.56 -3.99
N PHE A 86 -15.92 3.23 -3.69
CA PHE A 86 -14.84 3.40 -4.67
C PHE A 86 -13.47 2.97 -4.16
N ILE A 87 -13.32 2.61 -2.88
CA ILE A 87 -12.06 2.11 -2.34
C ILE A 87 -12.10 0.59 -2.34
N THR A 88 -11.36 -0.02 -3.27
CA THR A 88 -11.26 -1.48 -3.42
C THR A 88 -12.65 -2.14 -3.43
N PRO A 89 -13.52 -1.73 -4.36
CA PRO A 89 -14.95 -2.05 -4.25
C PRO A 89 -15.33 -3.48 -4.59
N THR A 90 -14.51 -4.23 -5.34
CA THR A 90 -14.83 -5.60 -5.76
C THR A 90 -13.65 -6.54 -5.51
N MET A 91 -13.91 -7.86 -5.65
CA MET A 91 -12.86 -8.87 -5.52
C MET A 91 -11.80 -8.76 -6.61
N GLU A 92 -12.14 -8.21 -7.77
CA GLU A 92 -11.17 -7.96 -8.84
C GLU A 92 -10.07 -7.03 -8.36
N GLU A 93 -10.44 -5.92 -7.71
CA GLU A 93 -9.49 -4.97 -7.15
C GLU A 93 -8.70 -5.59 -5.98
N VAL A 94 -9.36 -6.36 -5.12
CA VAL A 94 -8.69 -7.05 -4.01
C VAL A 94 -7.60 -7.97 -4.52
N LYS A 95 -7.90 -8.79 -5.54
CA LYS A 95 -6.91 -9.70 -6.13
C LYS A 95 -5.76 -8.95 -6.76
N ALA A 96 -6.05 -7.86 -7.46
CA ALA A 96 -5.02 -7.07 -8.13
C ALA A 96 -4.02 -6.46 -7.14
N ILE A 97 -4.49 -5.91 -6.03
CA ILE A 97 -3.59 -5.33 -5.03
C ILE A 97 -2.83 -6.42 -4.27
N TRP A 98 -3.44 -7.56 -4.03
CA TRP A 98 -2.76 -8.69 -3.41
C TRP A 98 -1.63 -9.20 -4.31
N ASP A 99 -1.91 -9.38 -5.60
CA ASP A 99 -0.91 -9.85 -6.58
C ASP A 99 0.22 -8.84 -6.75
N ALA A 100 -0.04 -7.57 -6.51
CA ALA A 100 0.97 -6.51 -6.56
C ALA A 100 1.90 -6.49 -5.34
N GLY A 101 1.56 -7.21 -4.28
CA GLY A 101 2.40 -7.36 -3.10
C GLY A 101 1.87 -6.71 -1.83
N ALA A 102 0.61 -6.25 -1.80
CA ALA A 102 0.00 -5.75 -0.57
C ALA A 102 -0.13 -6.85 0.48
N GLU A 103 0.01 -6.50 1.75
CA GLU A 103 -0.14 -7.41 2.89
C GLU A 103 -1.50 -7.34 3.56
#